data_3f737498a91a83f7cf3dbd1c4512ac16
#
_entry.id   3f737498a91a83f7cf3dbd1c4512ac16
#
_cell.length_a   1.000
_cell.length_b   1.000
_cell.length_c   1.000
_cell.angle_alpha   90.00
_cell.angle_beta   90.00
_cell.angle_gamma   90.00
#
_symmetry.space_group_name_H-M   'P 1'
#
loop_
_entity.id
_entity.type
_entity.pdbx_description
1 polymer ?
#
loop_
_entity_poly.entity_id
_entity_poly.type
_entity_poly.pdbx_seq_one_letter_code
_entity_poly.pdbx_strand_id
1 'polypeptide(L)'
;MPVAKRGLVAPQNTFLENVIRRCNNADCSFVLANAQIVDYPIVYCNDGFSKLVGYSRAEIMQKPCSLSFMHGDHSEPDALQRIQSALDMCKTDQTEIGLNKKNKTAIWLLVHIAPIKNDKNQVVLYLCQFKDITPLKQPLDDENNKGYSVISPLH
;
A
#
# COMPACT_ATOMS: atom_id res chain seq x y z
N MET A 1 -4.98 -24.53 15.78
CA MET A 1 -5.09 -24.16 15.60
C MET A 1 -5.01 -23.90 15.49
N PRO A 2 -4.99 -23.80 15.40
CA PRO A 2 -4.96 -23.30 15.09
C PRO A 2 -5.16 -22.72 14.72
N VAL A 3 -5.26 -22.55 14.46
CA VAL A 3 -5.37 -21.93 14.05
C VAL A 3 -5.67 -21.22 13.84
N ALA A 4 -5.95 -21.03 13.76
CA ALA A 4 -6.17 -20.34 13.57
C ALA A 4 -6.02 -19.59 13.87
N LYS A 5 -5.84 -19.64 14.27
CA LYS A 5 -5.62 -19.10 14.58
C LYS A 5 -5.25 -18.46 14.34
N ARG A 6 -5.28 -18.53 14.18
CA ARG A 6 -4.86 -18.00 13.79
C ARG A 6 -5.14 -17.26 13.08
N GLY A 7 -5.23 -17.07 13.11
CA GLY A 7 -5.55 -16.15 12.36
C GLY A 7 -6.67 -16.38 11.51
N LEU A 8 -6.44 -16.67 10.32
CA LEU A 8 -7.52 -16.84 9.38
C LEU A 8 -8.06 -18.24 9.46
N VAL A 9 -9.37 -18.37 9.54
CA VAL A 9 -9.98 -19.68 9.47
C VAL A 9 -10.13 -20.02 8.01
N ALA A 10 -10.47 -21.26 7.73
CA ALA A 10 -10.51 -21.76 6.35
C ALA A 10 -11.35 -20.91 5.40
N PRO A 11 -12.58 -20.50 5.75
CA PRO A 11 -13.32 -19.64 4.82
C PRO A 11 -12.60 -18.33 4.53
N GLN A 12 -11.95 -17.75 5.52
CA GLN A 12 -11.19 -16.52 5.30
C GLN A 12 -9.97 -16.79 4.45
N ASN A 13 -9.35 -17.94 4.59
CA ASN A 13 -8.22 -18.30 3.75
C ASN A 13 -8.62 -18.40 2.29
N THR A 14 -9.76 -19.01 2.00
CA THR A 14 -10.26 -19.10 0.64
C THR A 14 -10.56 -17.70 0.10
N PHE A 15 -11.18 -16.87 0.92
CA PHE A 15 -11.47 -15.50 0.54
C PHE A 15 -10.18 -14.76 0.24
N LEU A 16 -9.19 -14.90 1.10
CA LEU A 16 -7.90 -14.26 0.92
C LEU A 16 -7.24 -14.72 -0.37
N GLU A 17 -7.27 -16.01 -0.65
CA GLU A 17 -6.69 -16.53 -1.88
C GLU A 17 -7.38 -15.95 -3.10
N ASN A 18 -8.68 -15.77 -3.05
CA ASN A 18 -9.40 -15.18 -4.16
C ASN A 18 -9.02 -13.72 -4.36
N VAL A 19 -8.85 -12.98 -3.28
CA VAL A 19 -8.43 -11.59 -3.38
C VAL A 19 -7.03 -11.51 -3.99
N ILE A 20 -6.13 -12.35 -3.52
CA ILE A 20 -4.76 -12.36 -4.02
C ILE A 20 -4.76 -12.68 -5.50
N ARG A 21 -5.54 -13.68 -5.90
CA ARG A 21 -5.57 -14.08 -7.30
C ARG A 21 -6.08 -12.96 -8.18
N ARG A 22 -7.12 -12.26 -7.75
CA ARG A 22 -7.68 -11.20 -8.55
C ARG A 22 -6.75 -9.99 -8.66
N CYS A 23 -5.95 -9.74 -7.64
CA CYS A 23 -5.08 -8.58 -7.63
C CYS A 23 -3.69 -8.85 -8.14
N ASN A 24 -3.34 -10.12 -8.37
CA ASN A 24 -1.96 -10.47 -8.66
C ASN A 24 -1.71 -10.49 -10.17
N ASN A 25 -1.92 -9.36 -10.79
CA ASN A 25 -1.67 -9.20 -12.20
C ASN A 25 -0.25 -8.76 -12.45
N ALA A 26 0.11 -8.67 -13.71
CA ALA A 26 1.47 -8.40 -14.10
C ALA A 26 2.05 -7.16 -13.43
N ASP A 27 1.34 -6.08 -13.38
CA ASP A 27 1.90 -4.84 -12.84
C ASP A 27 1.32 -4.45 -11.51
N CYS A 28 0.70 -5.39 -10.85
CA CYS A 28 0.03 -5.09 -9.60
C CYS A 28 1.02 -5.10 -8.43
N SER A 29 0.92 -4.11 -7.56
CA SER A 29 1.68 -4.08 -6.31
C SER A 29 0.70 -3.86 -5.18
N PHE A 30 0.67 -4.77 -4.23
CA PHE A 30 -0.29 -4.62 -3.14
C PHE A 30 0.17 -5.33 -1.87
N VAL A 31 -0.41 -4.90 -0.76
CA VAL A 31 -0.26 -5.60 0.51
C VAL A 31 -1.65 -5.80 1.10
N LEU A 32 -1.76 -6.79 1.97
CA LEU A 32 -2.95 -6.98 2.79
C LEU A 32 -2.54 -6.81 4.24
N ALA A 33 -3.36 -6.12 5.00
CA ALA A 33 -3.08 -5.84 6.39
C ALA A 33 -4.23 -6.32 7.27
N ASN A 34 -3.91 -6.68 8.51
CA ASN A 34 -4.92 -7.14 9.46
C ASN A 34 -5.62 -5.92 10.05
N ALA A 35 -6.91 -5.79 9.79
CA ALA A 35 -7.67 -4.63 10.23
C ALA A 35 -8.03 -4.68 11.71
N GLN A 36 -7.83 -5.81 12.37
CA GLN A 36 -8.28 -6.00 13.73
C GLN A 36 -7.15 -5.92 14.76
N ILE A 37 -5.94 -5.65 14.31
CA ILE A 37 -4.79 -5.55 15.20
C ILE A 37 -4.27 -4.13 15.17
N VAL A 38 -3.80 -3.66 16.31
CA VAL A 38 -3.24 -2.31 16.43
C VAL A 38 -2.14 -2.11 15.38
N ASP A 39 -2.15 -0.94 14.76
CA ASP A 39 -1.20 -0.53 13.72
C ASP A 39 -1.34 -1.30 12.43
N TYR A 40 -2.35 -2.15 12.33
CA TYR A 40 -2.70 -2.80 11.06
C TYR A 40 -1.48 -3.47 10.42
N PRO A 41 -0.95 -4.53 11.06
CA PRO A 41 0.25 -5.18 10.53
C PRO A 41 -0.01 -5.85 9.19
N ILE A 42 0.97 -5.78 8.32
CA ILE A 42 0.89 -6.41 7.00
C ILE A 42 0.96 -7.91 7.17
N VAL A 43 0.02 -8.61 6.57
CA VAL A 43 -0.03 -10.08 6.63
C VAL A 43 0.26 -10.71 5.29
N TYR A 44 0.33 -9.94 4.22
CA TYR A 44 0.71 -10.45 2.91
C TYR A 44 1.19 -9.30 2.04
N CYS A 45 2.21 -9.54 1.25
CA CYS A 45 2.58 -8.62 0.18
C CYS A 45 2.96 -9.44 -1.04
N ASN A 46 2.64 -8.91 -2.22
CA ASN A 46 2.97 -9.66 -3.42
C ASN A 46 4.40 -9.33 -3.87
N ASP A 47 4.89 -10.09 -4.85
CA ASP A 47 6.23 -9.87 -5.35
C ASP A 47 6.39 -8.49 -5.98
N GLY A 48 5.32 -8.00 -6.62
CA GLY A 48 5.37 -6.68 -7.23
C GLY A 48 5.70 -5.59 -6.22
N PHE A 49 5.07 -5.64 -5.05
CA PHE A 49 5.35 -4.64 -4.03
C PHE A 49 6.77 -4.79 -3.49
N SER A 50 7.19 -6.02 -3.22
CA SER A 50 8.55 -6.25 -2.72
C SER A 50 9.60 -5.71 -3.69
N LYS A 51 9.43 -5.98 -4.97
CA LYS A 51 10.37 -5.47 -5.97
C LYS A 51 10.31 -3.95 -6.07
N LEU A 52 9.11 -3.40 -5.95
CA LEU A 52 8.93 -1.96 -6.06
C LEU A 52 9.69 -1.21 -4.97
N VAL A 53 9.64 -1.70 -3.74
CA VAL A 53 10.21 -0.96 -2.60
C VAL A 53 11.61 -1.46 -2.21
N GLY A 54 12.02 -2.60 -2.70
CA GLY A 54 13.36 -3.12 -2.45
C GLY A 54 13.52 -3.88 -1.15
N TYR A 55 12.46 -4.02 -0.37
CA TYR A 55 12.49 -4.83 0.84
C TYR A 55 12.02 -6.23 0.52
N SER A 56 12.59 -7.23 1.17
CA SER A 56 12.12 -8.59 0.99
C SER A 56 10.75 -8.76 1.63
N ARG A 57 10.02 -9.79 1.22
CA ARG A 57 8.72 -10.05 1.83
C ARG A 57 8.85 -10.28 3.32
N ALA A 58 9.91 -10.97 3.76
CA ALA A 58 10.11 -11.20 5.18
C ALA A 58 10.30 -9.87 5.93
N GLU A 59 10.98 -8.92 5.31
CA GLU A 59 11.19 -7.63 5.94
C GLU A 59 9.89 -6.80 6.00
N ILE A 60 8.99 -7.02 5.07
CA ILE A 60 7.75 -6.27 5.00
C ILE A 60 6.71 -6.81 5.96
N MET A 61 6.70 -8.12 6.15
CA MET A 61 5.66 -8.75 6.94
C MET A 61 5.64 -8.23 8.37
N GLN A 62 4.47 -8.01 8.89
CA GLN A 62 4.21 -7.52 10.25
C GLN A 62 4.57 -6.06 10.47
N LYS A 63 5.05 -5.37 9.44
CA LYS A 63 5.24 -3.93 9.55
C LYS A 63 3.89 -3.23 9.48
N PRO A 64 3.77 -2.04 10.05
CA PRO A 64 2.51 -1.30 9.98
C PRO A 64 2.13 -0.97 8.54
N CYS A 65 0.86 -1.08 8.25
CA CYS A 65 0.33 -0.82 6.92
C CYS A 65 0.49 0.66 6.53
N SER A 66 0.69 1.54 7.48
CA SER A 66 0.97 2.94 7.19
C SER A 66 2.33 3.14 6.55
N LEU A 67 3.16 2.07 6.49
CA LEU A 67 4.47 2.08 5.88
C LEU A 67 5.43 3.05 6.57
N SER A 68 5.30 3.17 7.90
CA SER A 68 6.15 4.09 8.65
C SER A 68 7.63 3.79 8.49
N PHE A 69 7.98 2.54 8.23
CA PHE A 69 9.38 2.16 8.04
C PHE A 69 9.96 2.73 6.74
N MET A 70 9.13 3.30 5.89
CA MET A 70 9.58 3.88 4.62
C MET A 70 9.37 5.39 4.57
N HIS A 71 8.95 6.00 5.67
CA HIS A 71 8.71 7.44 5.66
C HIS A 71 10.03 8.20 5.48
N GLY A 72 9.98 9.29 4.77
CA GLY A 72 11.15 10.10 4.49
C GLY A 72 10.76 11.53 4.21
N ASP A 73 11.66 12.25 3.53
CA ASP A 73 11.49 13.68 3.33
C ASP A 73 10.24 14.05 2.55
N HIS A 74 9.79 13.17 1.68
CA HIS A 74 8.61 13.44 0.84
C HIS A 74 7.34 12.83 1.41
N SER A 75 7.37 12.38 2.64
CA SER A 75 6.19 11.80 3.29
C SER A 75 5.46 12.94 4.00
N GLU A 76 4.65 13.65 3.24
CA GLU A 76 3.97 14.84 3.72
C GLU A 76 3.00 14.52 4.84
N PRO A 77 2.91 15.38 5.87
CA PRO A 77 2.00 15.11 6.97
C PRO A 77 0.55 14.92 6.56
N ASP A 78 0.09 15.69 5.56
CA ASP A 78 -1.29 15.55 5.11
C ASP A 78 -1.54 14.17 4.50
N ALA A 79 -0.59 13.66 3.73
CA ALA A 79 -0.73 12.34 3.13
C ALA A 79 -0.71 11.26 4.21
N LEU A 80 0.18 11.40 5.19
CA LEU A 80 0.25 10.44 6.28
C LEU A 80 -1.05 10.42 7.05
N GLN A 81 -1.63 11.60 7.28
CA GLN A 81 -2.87 11.68 8.01
C GLN A 81 -4.02 11.07 7.21
N ARG A 82 -4.05 11.24 5.91
CA ARG A 82 -5.09 10.64 5.10
C ARG A 82 -5.02 9.12 5.16
N ILE A 83 -3.82 8.56 5.11
CA ILE A 83 -3.66 7.11 5.20
C ILE A 83 -4.14 6.64 6.56
N GLN A 84 -3.69 7.28 7.64
CA GLN A 84 -4.07 6.86 8.97
C GLN A 84 -5.57 6.99 9.19
N SER A 85 -6.16 8.07 8.69
CA SER A 85 -7.59 8.27 8.83
C SER A 85 -8.39 7.21 8.10
N ALA A 86 -7.97 6.84 6.89
CA ALA A 86 -8.65 5.80 6.14
C ALA A 86 -8.64 4.48 6.92
N LEU A 87 -7.49 4.16 7.53
CA LEU A 87 -7.38 2.94 8.30
C LEU A 87 -8.22 3.00 9.57
N ASP A 88 -8.14 4.11 10.30
CA ASP A 88 -8.84 4.22 11.58
C ASP A 88 -10.35 4.30 11.39
N MET A 89 -10.81 4.85 10.28
CA MET A 89 -12.22 5.03 10.04
C MET A 89 -12.81 4.02 9.07
N CYS A 90 -12.04 3.02 8.71
CA CYS A 90 -12.47 1.91 7.86
C CYS A 90 -13.09 2.42 6.56
N LYS A 91 -12.42 3.36 5.91
CA LYS A 91 -12.98 3.92 4.69
C LYS A 91 -12.03 3.73 3.53
N THR A 92 -12.60 3.71 2.34
CA THR A 92 -11.83 3.68 1.11
C THR A 92 -11.28 5.08 0.82
N ASP A 93 -10.01 5.16 0.50
CA ASP A 93 -9.42 6.46 0.16
C ASP A 93 -8.19 6.21 -0.68
N GLN A 94 -7.69 7.26 -1.29
CA GLN A 94 -6.43 7.16 -2.00
C GLN A 94 -5.68 8.48 -1.88
N THR A 95 -4.38 8.40 -1.90
CA THR A 95 -3.54 9.57 -1.77
C THR A 95 -2.18 9.29 -2.38
N GLU A 96 -1.47 10.35 -2.73
CA GLU A 96 -0.10 10.23 -3.20
C GLU A 96 0.84 10.48 -2.05
N ILE A 97 1.91 9.74 -1.97
CA ILE A 97 2.87 9.91 -0.91
C ILE A 97 4.27 9.56 -1.40
N GLY A 98 5.25 10.33 -0.97
CA GLY A 98 6.65 10.02 -1.23
C GLY A 98 7.19 9.15 -0.11
N LEU A 99 7.89 8.11 -0.47
CA LEU A 99 8.47 7.17 0.48
C LEU A 99 9.92 6.89 0.08
N ASN A 100 10.65 6.25 0.96
CA ASN A 100 12.02 5.83 0.64
C ASN A 100 12.07 4.32 0.48
N LYS A 101 12.69 3.87 -0.61
CA LYS A 101 12.95 2.46 -0.79
C LYS A 101 14.05 2.03 0.18
N LYS A 102 14.31 0.74 0.25
CA LYS A 102 15.35 0.25 1.15
C LYS A 102 16.70 0.87 0.87
N ASN A 103 17.01 1.16 -0.41
CA ASN A 103 18.29 1.76 -0.78
C ASN A 103 18.27 3.28 -0.58
N LYS A 104 17.25 3.83 0.09
CA LYS A 104 17.11 5.25 0.40
C LYS A 104 16.72 6.11 -0.80
N THR A 105 16.49 5.54 -1.94
CA THR A 105 15.99 6.28 -3.10
C THR A 105 14.54 6.64 -2.89
N ALA A 106 14.18 7.87 -3.22
CA ALA A 106 12.79 8.30 -3.08
C ALA A 106 11.93 7.67 -4.17
N ILE A 107 10.70 7.32 -3.80
CA ILE A 107 9.74 6.79 -4.72
C ILE A 107 8.39 7.43 -4.39
N TRP A 108 7.64 7.81 -5.43
CA TRP A 108 6.30 8.36 -5.23
C TRP A 108 5.28 7.31 -5.59
N LEU A 109 4.36 7.08 -4.68
CA LEU A 109 3.33 6.05 -4.87
C LEU A 109 1.95 6.66 -4.74
N LEU A 110 1.06 6.20 -5.61
CA LEU A 110 -0.37 6.41 -5.41
C LEU A 110 -0.85 5.23 -4.60
N VAL A 111 -1.40 5.49 -3.43
CA VAL A 111 -1.82 4.45 -2.49
C VAL A 111 -3.33 4.44 -2.47
N HIS A 112 -3.91 3.28 -2.72
CA HIS A 112 -5.35 3.09 -2.65
C HIS A 112 -5.63 2.10 -1.53
N ILE A 113 -6.45 2.49 -0.57
CA ILE A 113 -6.78 1.68 0.60
C ILE A 113 -8.25 1.33 0.54
N ALA A 114 -8.57 0.06 0.72
CA ALA A 114 -9.94 -0.39 0.74
C ALA A 114 -10.15 -1.41 1.84
N PRO A 115 -11.17 -1.23 2.69
CA PRO A 115 -11.46 -2.23 3.69
C PRO A 115 -12.12 -3.45 3.05
N ILE A 116 -11.79 -4.61 3.57
CA ILE A 116 -12.36 -5.87 3.12
C ILE A 116 -13.13 -6.47 4.28
N LYS A 117 -14.38 -6.80 4.03
CA LYS A 117 -15.27 -7.33 5.06
C LYS A 117 -15.50 -8.82 4.87
N ASN A 118 -15.73 -9.50 5.98
CA ASN A 118 -16.13 -10.91 5.90
C ASN A 118 -17.64 -10.98 5.69
N ASP A 119 -18.18 -12.18 5.70
CA ASP A 119 -19.61 -12.37 5.45
C ASP A 119 -20.48 -11.88 6.59
N LYS A 120 -19.89 -11.52 7.72
CA LYS A 120 -20.61 -10.92 8.84
C LYS A 120 -20.50 -9.41 8.83
N ASN A 121 -20.02 -8.86 7.72
CA ASN A 121 -19.91 -7.41 7.55
C ASN A 121 -18.90 -6.76 8.48
N GLN A 122 -17.93 -7.53 8.96
CA GLN A 122 -16.84 -6.99 9.80
C GLN A 122 -15.64 -6.73 8.94
N VAL A 123 -14.98 -5.60 9.15
CA VAL A 123 -13.76 -5.30 8.41
C VAL A 123 -12.65 -6.15 9.00
N VAL A 124 -12.10 -7.05 8.21
CA VAL A 124 -11.07 -7.98 8.68
C VAL A 124 -9.72 -7.71 8.06
N LEU A 125 -9.69 -7.12 6.88
CA LEU A 125 -8.44 -6.82 6.19
C LEU A 125 -8.51 -5.46 5.52
N TYR A 126 -7.33 -4.90 5.23
CA TYR A 126 -7.23 -3.79 4.31
C TYR A 126 -6.45 -4.26 3.10
N LEU A 127 -6.95 -3.92 1.92
CA LEU A 127 -6.21 -4.10 0.68
C LEU A 127 -5.60 -2.75 0.33
N CYS A 128 -4.28 -2.70 0.27
CA CYS A 128 -3.58 -1.47 -0.10
C CYS A 128 -2.87 -1.73 -1.42
N GLN A 129 -3.27 -1.00 -2.44
CA GLN A 129 -2.68 -1.12 -3.75
C GLN A 129 -1.82 0.09 -4.03
N PHE A 130 -0.73 -0.12 -4.75
CA PHE A 130 0.27 0.92 -4.97
C PHE A 130 0.59 1.03 -6.43
N LYS A 131 0.68 2.25 -6.91
CA LYS A 131 1.11 2.51 -8.27
C LYS A 131 2.29 3.46 -8.21
N ASP A 132 3.35 3.11 -8.93
CA ASP A 132 4.55 3.96 -8.97
C ASP A 132 4.26 5.13 -9.89
N ILE A 133 4.20 6.32 -9.30
CA ILE A 133 3.95 7.54 -10.06
C ILE A 133 5.19 8.42 -10.07
N THR A 134 6.34 7.85 -9.72
CA THR A 134 7.59 8.62 -9.71
C THR A 134 7.84 9.31 -11.06
N PRO A 135 7.61 8.66 -12.19
CA PRO A 135 7.83 9.36 -13.47
C PRO A 135 6.97 10.60 -13.64
N LEU A 136 5.79 10.61 -13.03
CA LEU A 136 4.90 11.77 -13.14
C LEU A 136 5.33 12.90 -12.21
N LYS A 137 6.18 12.60 -11.23
CA LYS A 137 6.67 13.58 -10.28
C LYS A 137 8.08 14.07 -10.61
N GLN A 138 8.68 13.55 -11.67
CA GLN A 138 10.01 13.99 -12.04
C GLN A 138 9.95 15.43 -12.39
N PRO A 139 10.79 16.17 -11.86
CA PRO A 139 10.81 17.52 -12.15
C PRO A 139 11.28 17.64 -13.48
N LEU A 140 11.08 18.01 -14.07
CA LEU A 140 11.50 18.11 -15.24
C LEU A 140 12.54 18.80 -15.27
N ASP A 141 13.09 18.97 -14.56
CA ASP A 141 14.17 19.54 -14.58
C ASP A 141 14.56 19.99 -15.60
N ASP A 142 14.37 20.10 -15.82
CA ASP A 142 14.66 20.45 -16.66
C ASP A 142 14.14 21.10 -17.35
N GLU A 143 14.24 21.79 -17.42
CA GLU A 143 13.89 22.55 -18.12
C GLU A 143 13.48 22.14 -19.23
N ASN A 144 13.75 21.44 -19.59
CA ASN A 144 13.43 20.97 -20.69
C ASN A 144 12.17 20.52 -20.59
N ASN A 145 11.78 20.32 -19.79
CA ASN A 145 10.68 19.88 -19.69
C ASN A 145 9.77 20.76 -19.62
N LYS A 146 10.04 21.68 -19.59
CA LYS A 146 9.29 22.55 -19.52
C LYS A 146 8.29 22.43 -20.33
N GLY A 147 8.46 22.11 -21.12
CA GLY A 147 7.56 21.99 -22.00
C GLY A 147 6.48 21.18 -21.62
N TYR A 148 6.59 20.25 -21.26
CA TYR A 148 5.55 19.52 -21.01
C TYR A 148 5.12 19.53 -19.83
N SER A 149 5.56 20.13 -19.39
CA SER A 149 5.21 20.23 -18.28
C SER A 149 3.87 20.28 -18.23
N VAL A 150 3.48 20.59 -18.96
CA VAL A 150 2.29 20.69 -18.99
C VAL A 150 1.63 19.64 -18.78
N ILE A 151 2.08 18.86 -18.98
CA ILE A 151 1.49 17.85 -18.81
C ILE A 151 1.04 17.74 -17.61
N SER A 152 1.48 18.18 -17.02
CA SER A 152 1.21 18.04 -15.88
C SER A 152 -0.03 18.25 -15.47
N PRO A 153 -0.55 18.79 -15.88
CA PRO A 153 -1.70 19.07 -15.41
C PRO A 153 -2.43 17.97 -15.15
N LEU A 154 -2.32 17.40 -15.32
CA LEU A 154 -2.97 16.51 -15.16
C LEU A 154 -2.98 16.19 -13.99
N HIS A 155 -2.74 16.56 -13.53
CA HIS A 155 -2.69 16.22 -12.51
C HIS A 155 -3.13 16.66 -11.88
#